data_47c9343b9fb7500f4ad2e217dccdc714
#
_entry.id   47c9343b9fb7500f4ad2e217dccdc714
#
_cell.length_a   1.000
_cell.length_b   1.000
_cell.length_c   1.000
_cell.angle_alpha   90.00
_cell.angle_beta   90.00
_cell.angle_gamma   90.00
#
_symmetry.space_group_name_H-M   'P 1'
#
loop_
_entity.id
_entity.type
_entity.pdbx_description
1 polymer ?
#
loop_
_entity_poly.entity_id
_entity_poly.type
_entity_poly.pdbx_seq_one_letter_code
_entity_poly.pdbx_strand_id
1 'polypeptide(L)'
;PTQSPTVTASAAPTQQPTQSPTVVPTNTPTQTPETTKVPVRTHEPTENRIMAEPAKYTELPSEDENGLPISRYYTNKRYYFFGTDVLRKDIEKLTFSSSDKAPEEAVQSFDLSEKQNKSVMAWYTDKDKNGLYEMTIGQDKGVVANSNSAYLCCDVGRVDGIENLYTTGVKDMSYMFFQYRADASSEKAVLDLGDNFDTATVENMDGMFWYTSHMFSAITLRLGKAFQFDNVKSSVLAFQLGESSNNKILVSKLEQKNFIIAPEHNCVVDEAGFEKYIIVE
;
A
#
# COMPACT_ATOMS: atom_id res chain seq x y z
N PRO A 1 0.04 -24.87 79.32
CA PRO A 1 -1.18 -25.55 79.41
C PRO A 1 -2.34 -24.55 79.29
N THR A 2 -3.00 -24.47 78.20
CA THR A 2 -4.29 -23.80 78.19
C THR A 2 -5.12 -24.42 77.03
N GLN A 3 -6.27 -24.95 77.40
CA GLN A 3 -7.19 -25.69 76.58
C GLN A 3 -7.96 -24.75 75.59
N SER A 4 -8.20 -25.22 74.34
CA SER A 4 -9.16 -24.64 73.43
C SER A 4 -10.57 -25.21 73.76
N PRO A 5 -11.62 -24.41 73.62
CA PRO A 5 -12.95 -24.89 73.74
C PRO A 5 -13.47 -25.39 72.39
N THR A 6 -14.11 -26.54 72.42
CA THR A 6 -14.88 -27.20 71.35
C THR A 6 -16.20 -26.45 71.11
N VAL A 7 -16.49 -26.08 69.85
CA VAL A 7 -17.80 -25.52 69.42
C VAL A 7 -18.59 -26.57 68.66
N THR A 8 -19.76 -26.86 69.20
CA THR A 8 -20.75 -27.83 68.68
C THR A 8 -21.49 -27.29 67.45
N ALA A 9 -21.54 -28.06 66.37
CA ALA A 9 -22.26 -27.72 65.16
C ALA A 9 -23.78 -27.95 65.33
N SER A 10 -24.58 -26.95 65.02
CA SER A 10 -26.04 -27.00 64.94
C SER A 10 -26.46 -27.35 63.51
N ALA A 11 -27.38 -28.29 63.39
CA ALA A 11 -27.94 -28.78 62.10
C ALA A 11 -28.87 -27.73 61.47
N ALA A 12 -28.70 -27.50 60.18
CA ALA A 12 -29.57 -26.69 59.34
C ALA A 12 -30.68 -27.56 58.67
N PRO A 13 -31.85 -27.01 58.42
CA PRO A 13 -32.97 -27.78 57.87
C PRO A 13 -32.83 -28.04 56.37
N THR A 14 -33.22 -29.24 55.96
CA THR A 14 -33.27 -29.75 54.59
C THR A 14 -34.33 -29.00 53.78
N GLN A 15 -33.93 -28.31 52.69
CA GLN A 15 -34.83 -27.79 51.70
C GLN A 15 -35.01 -28.78 50.55
N GLN A 16 -36.25 -28.97 50.14
CA GLN A 16 -36.76 -29.82 49.07
C GLN A 16 -36.32 -29.24 47.69
N PRO A 17 -35.94 -30.06 46.70
CA PRO A 17 -35.52 -29.51 45.40
C PRO A 17 -36.74 -29.03 44.59
N THR A 18 -36.71 -27.74 44.23
CA THR A 18 -37.65 -27.13 43.28
C THR A 18 -37.21 -27.50 41.87
N GLN A 19 -38.10 -28.07 41.07
CA GLN A 19 -37.88 -28.41 39.67
C GLN A 19 -37.67 -27.12 38.86
N SER A 20 -36.54 -27.02 38.13
CA SER A 20 -36.29 -26.01 37.10
C SER A 20 -37.11 -26.30 35.85
N PRO A 21 -37.68 -25.30 35.20
CA PRO A 21 -38.39 -25.47 33.94
C PRO A 21 -37.42 -25.89 32.83
N THR A 22 -37.79 -26.91 32.08
CA THR A 22 -37.13 -27.39 30.87
C THR A 22 -37.19 -26.32 29.80
N VAL A 23 -36.03 -25.71 29.44
CA VAL A 23 -35.89 -24.79 28.32
C VAL A 23 -35.85 -25.63 27.04
N VAL A 24 -36.85 -25.50 26.20
CA VAL A 24 -36.87 -26.04 24.84
C VAL A 24 -35.84 -25.26 24.01
N PRO A 25 -34.88 -25.90 23.33
CA PRO A 25 -33.94 -25.15 22.46
C PRO A 25 -34.72 -24.66 21.23
N THR A 26 -34.93 -23.35 21.16
CA THR A 26 -35.39 -22.69 19.95
C THR A 26 -34.18 -22.63 19.00
N ASN A 27 -34.23 -23.41 17.94
CA ASN A 27 -33.28 -23.30 16.83
C ASN A 27 -33.47 -21.96 16.11
N THR A 28 -32.79 -20.92 16.57
CA THR A 28 -32.60 -19.71 15.78
C THR A 28 -31.54 -20.03 14.73
N PRO A 29 -31.81 -19.90 13.44
CA PRO A 29 -30.75 -20.08 12.44
C PRO A 29 -29.69 -19.03 12.70
N THR A 30 -28.46 -19.47 13.01
CA THR A 30 -27.26 -18.63 13.05
C THR A 30 -27.08 -18.08 11.64
N GLN A 31 -27.45 -16.83 11.43
CA GLN A 31 -27.06 -16.11 10.22
C GLN A 31 -25.54 -16.04 10.25
N THR A 32 -24.90 -16.72 9.31
CA THR A 32 -23.50 -16.48 8.96
C THR A 32 -23.37 -14.98 8.66
N PRO A 33 -22.42 -14.25 9.27
CA PRO A 33 -22.23 -12.84 8.93
C PRO A 33 -21.96 -12.76 7.44
N GLU A 34 -22.89 -12.16 6.71
CA GLU A 34 -22.68 -11.83 5.31
C GLU A 34 -21.50 -10.86 5.28
N THR A 35 -20.39 -11.29 4.72
CA THR A 35 -19.22 -10.45 4.52
C THR A 35 -19.66 -9.29 3.64
N THR A 36 -19.98 -8.18 4.26
CA THR A 36 -20.33 -6.94 3.56
C THR A 36 -19.09 -6.56 2.74
N LYS A 37 -19.09 -6.86 1.45
CA LYS A 37 -18.05 -6.38 0.54
C LYS A 37 -18.06 -4.88 0.64
N VAL A 38 -16.95 -4.30 1.12
CA VAL A 38 -16.77 -2.86 1.10
C VAL A 38 -16.90 -2.42 -0.35
N PRO A 39 -17.79 -1.46 -0.66
CA PRO A 39 -17.92 -1.00 -2.03
C PRO A 39 -16.59 -0.37 -2.45
N VAL A 40 -15.89 -1.04 -3.36
CA VAL A 40 -14.71 -0.47 -4.00
C VAL A 40 -15.20 0.70 -4.84
N ARG A 41 -14.57 1.86 -4.66
CA ARG A 41 -14.87 3.05 -5.46
C ARG A 41 -14.35 2.79 -6.88
N THR A 42 -15.25 2.32 -7.75
CA THR A 42 -14.94 2.10 -9.16
C THR A 42 -15.17 3.38 -9.94
N HIS A 43 -14.20 3.76 -10.74
CA HIS A 43 -14.44 4.74 -11.80
C HIS A 43 -15.20 4.03 -12.93
N GLU A 44 -16.17 4.73 -13.56
CA GLU A 44 -16.76 4.24 -14.80
C GLU A 44 -15.64 3.91 -15.79
N PRO A 45 -15.74 2.82 -16.58
CA PRO A 45 -14.73 2.47 -17.55
C PRO A 45 -14.54 3.62 -18.53
N THR A 46 -13.57 4.48 -18.28
CA THR A 46 -13.23 5.54 -19.19
C THR A 46 -12.14 5.03 -20.10
N GLU A 47 -12.21 5.38 -21.37
CA GLU A 47 -11.10 5.17 -22.29
C GLU A 47 -9.88 6.03 -21.94
N ASN A 48 -10.03 6.92 -20.97
CA ASN A 48 -9.02 7.86 -20.54
C ASN A 48 -8.35 7.32 -19.26
N ARG A 49 -7.11 6.92 -19.38
CA ARG A 49 -6.28 6.46 -18.28
C ARG A 49 -4.86 7.01 -18.41
N ILE A 50 -4.12 6.96 -17.31
CA ILE A 50 -2.69 7.26 -17.37
C ILE A 50 -1.98 6.30 -18.32
N MET A 51 -0.96 6.76 -19.03
CA MET A 51 -0.11 5.88 -19.83
C MET A 51 0.67 4.91 -18.94
N ALA A 52 1.04 3.76 -19.48
CA ALA A 52 2.03 2.91 -18.84
C ALA A 52 3.40 3.60 -18.84
N GLU A 53 4.24 3.24 -17.88
CA GLU A 53 5.63 3.71 -17.89
C GLU A 53 6.29 3.30 -19.21
N PRO A 54 6.90 4.23 -19.96
CA PRO A 54 7.43 3.93 -21.30
C PRO A 54 8.48 2.82 -21.29
N ALA A 55 8.45 1.97 -22.31
CA ALA A 55 9.43 0.90 -22.45
C ALA A 55 10.79 1.37 -23.00
N LYS A 56 10.82 2.50 -23.68
CA LYS A 56 12.06 3.09 -24.23
C LYS A 56 12.61 4.14 -23.29
N TYR A 57 13.84 3.94 -22.90
CA TYR A 57 14.59 4.84 -22.03
C TYR A 57 15.80 5.37 -22.79
N THR A 58 16.09 6.63 -22.55
CA THR A 58 17.41 7.16 -22.80
C THR A 58 18.38 6.33 -21.97
N GLU A 59 19.47 5.85 -22.56
CA GLU A 59 20.50 5.15 -21.80
C GLU A 59 20.94 6.06 -20.66
N LEU A 60 20.94 5.50 -19.44
CA LEU A 60 21.48 6.21 -18.30
C LEU A 60 22.95 6.53 -18.60
N PRO A 61 23.43 7.71 -18.20
CA PRO A 61 24.87 7.92 -18.09
C PRO A 61 25.47 6.80 -17.25
N SER A 62 26.62 6.29 -17.62
CA SER A 62 27.35 5.27 -16.85
C SER A 62 27.83 5.79 -15.50
N GLU A 63 27.88 7.10 -15.33
CA GLU A 63 28.37 7.82 -14.16
C GLU A 63 27.40 8.96 -13.83
N ASP A 64 27.29 9.27 -12.53
CA ASP A 64 26.55 10.45 -12.05
C ASP A 64 27.34 11.76 -12.29
N GLU A 65 26.78 12.88 -11.86
CA GLU A 65 27.39 14.23 -11.97
C GLU A 65 28.74 14.37 -11.23
N ASN A 66 29.06 13.42 -10.32
CA ASN A 66 30.31 13.36 -9.57
C ASN A 66 31.29 12.32 -10.13
N GLY A 67 30.99 11.71 -11.28
CA GLY A 67 31.81 10.67 -11.89
C GLY A 67 31.75 9.32 -11.18
N LEU A 68 30.75 9.09 -10.33
CA LEU A 68 30.55 7.80 -9.67
C LEU A 68 29.69 6.89 -10.54
N PRO A 69 30.03 5.59 -10.65
CA PRO A 69 29.24 4.64 -11.40
C PRO A 69 27.80 4.59 -10.89
N ILE A 70 26.85 4.86 -11.77
CA ILE A 70 25.43 4.70 -11.43
C ILE A 70 25.18 3.21 -11.21
N SER A 71 24.72 2.85 -10.00
CA SER A 71 24.47 1.47 -9.64
C SER A 71 23.52 0.80 -10.65
N ARG A 72 23.88 -0.39 -11.14
CA ARG A 72 23.07 -1.20 -12.04
C ARG A 72 21.72 -1.62 -11.47
N TYR A 73 21.46 -1.39 -10.18
CA TYR A 73 20.15 -1.56 -9.56
C TYR A 73 19.11 -0.52 -10.04
N TYR A 74 19.56 0.64 -10.54
CA TYR A 74 18.71 1.57 -11.25
C TYR A 74 18.58 1.10 -12.69
N THR A 75 17.53 0.37 -13.00
CA THR A 75 17.20 0.15 -14.41
C THR A 75 16.82 1.52 -15.02
N ASN A 76 17.18 1.73 -16.27
CA ASN A 76 16.91 2.97 -17.00
C ASN A 76 15.47 3.48 -16.83
N LYS A 77 14.50 2.57 -16.68
CA LYS A 77 13.06 2.82 -16.48
C LYS A 77 12.72 3.71 -15.32
N ARG A 78 13.53 3.71 -14.30
CA ARG A 78 13.21 4.32 -13.00
C ARG A 78 13.84 5.68 -12.81
N TYR A 79 14.67 6.08 -13.72
CA TYR A 79 15.44 7.30 -13.56
C TYR A 79 14.59 8.52 -13.86
N TYR A 80 13.87 8.53 -14.98
CA TYR A 80 13.03 9.64 -15.41
C TYR A 80 11.55 9.34 -15.22
N PHE A 81 10.81 10.32 -14.74
CA PHE A 81 9.37 10.24 -14.53
C PHE A 81 8.65 10.19 -15.88
N PHE A 82 8.06 9.06 -16.22
CA PHE A 82 7.32 8.84 -17.47
C PHE A 82 8.06 9.28 -18.75
N GLY A 83 9.38 9.11 -18.78
CA GLY A 83 10.20 9.51 -19.92
C GLY A 83 10.31 11.02 -20.16
N THR A 84 9.90 11.83 -19.19
CA THR A 84 10.15 13.28 -19.15
C THR A 84 11.61 13.55 -18.81
N ASP A 85 11.98 14.80 -18.71
CA ASP A 85 13.30 15.27 -18.23
C ASP A 85 13.39 15.39 -16.70
N VAL A 86 12.31 15.05 -15.97
CA VAL A 86 12.26 15.08 -14.51
C VAL A 86 12.81 13.78 -13.93
N LEU A 87 13.82 13.88 -13.07
CA LEU A 87 14.34 12.73 -12.34
C LEU A 87 13.38 12.34 -11.22
N ARG A 88 13.08 11.06 -11.09
CA ARG A 88 12.22 10.56 -10.02
C ARG A 88 12.78 10.86 -8.62
N LYS A 89 14.10 10.79 -8.47
CA LYS A 89 14.79 11.14 -7.21
C LYS A 89 14.58 12.59 -6.76
N ASP A 90 14.26 13.48 -7.70
CA ASP A 90 14.03 14.90 -7.41
C ASP A 90 12.54 15.20 -7.11
N ILE A 91 11.67 14.20 -7.17
CA ILE A 91 10.26 14.31 -6.76
C ILE A 91 10.18 14.00 -5.26
N GLU A 92 10.07 15.04 -4.44
CA GLU A 92 9.91 14.87 -2.98
C GLU A 92 8.47 14.49 -2.59
N LYS A 93 7.49 14.89 -3.40
CA LYS A 93 6.08 14.57 -3.20
C LYS A 93 5.38 14.33 -4.52
N LEU A 94 4.69 13.21 -4.63
CA LEU A 94 3.78 12.89 -5.72
C LEU A 94 2.33 12.92 -5.21
N THR A 95 1.47 13.68 -5.88
CA THR A 95 0.06 13.80 -5.51
C THR A 95 -0.84 13.32 -6.64
N PHE A 96 -1.83 12.47 -6.33
CA PHE A 96 -2.93 12.19 -7.24
C PHE A 96 -4.09 13.15 -7.00
N SER A 97 -4.62 13.77 -8.07
CA SER A 97 -5.63 14.82 -8.00
C SER A 97 -6.86 14.47 -8.83
N SER A 98 -8.03 14.88 -8.34
CA SER A 98 -9.29 14.84 -9.08
C SER A 98 -9.49 16.02 -10.03
N SER A 99 -8.44 16.78 -10.33
CA SER A 99 -8.43 17.88 -11.30
C SER A 99 -7.24 17.72 -12.24
N ASP A 100 -7.46 17.94 -13.52
CA ASP A 100 -6.47 17.93 -14.59
C ASP A 100 -5.83 19.30 -14.87
N LYS A 101 -6.18 20.30 -14.04
CA LYS A 101 -5.75 21.70 -14.23
C LYS A 101 -4.50 22.01 -13.44
N ALA A 102 -3.41 22.28 -14.17
CA ALA A 102 -2.20 22.79 -13.56
C ALA A 102 -2.42 24.22 -13.02
N PRO A 103 -1.88 24.58 -11.86
CA PRO A 103 -1.90 25.94 -11.36
C PRO A 103 -0.99 26.85 -12.19
N GLU A 104 -1.16 28.18 -12.07
CA GLU A 104 -0.35 29.16 -12.80
C GLU A 104 1.14 29.11 -12.44
N GLU A 105 1.44 28.73 -11.19
CA GLU A 105 2.83 28.58 -10.71
C GLU A 105 3.50 27.28 -11.13
N ALA A 106 2.84 26.41 -11.91
CA ALA A 106 3.47 25.19 -12.41
C ALA A 106 4.69 25.53 -13.29
N VAL A 107 5.82 24.92 -12.99
CA VAL A 107 7.07 25.10 -13.74
C VAL A 107 6.93 24.48 -15.13
N GLN A 108 6.36 23.26 -15.18
CA GLN A 108 6.15 22.52 -16.42
C GLN A 108 4.94 21.58 -16.26
N SER A 109 4.32 21.23 -17.37
CA SER A 109 3.26 20.23 -17.41
C SER A 109 3.45 19.25 -18.56
N PHE A 110 2.94 18.03 -18.37
CA PHE A 110 3.08 16.90 -19.30
C PHE A 110 1.72 16.27 -19.57
N ASP A 111 1.49 15.81 -20.78
CA ASP A 111 0.37 14.93 -21.09
C ASP A 111 0.76 13.48 -20.79
N LEU A 112 0.20 12.91 -19.72
CA LEU A 112 0.39 11.51 -19.33
C LEU A 112 -0.78 10.62 -19.74
N SER A 113 -1.72 11.11 -20.53
CA SER A 113 -2.81 10.27 -21.03
C SER A 113 -2.30 9.21 -22.01
N GLU A 114 -2.79 7.97 -21.88
CA GLU A 114 -2.46 6.86 -22.78
C GLU A 114 -2.71 7.22 -24.25
N LYS A 115 -3.75 8.00 -24.51
CA LYS A 115 -4.14 8.44 -25.86
C LYS A 115 -3.54 9.78 -26.29
N GLN A 116 -2.67 10.39 -25.49
CA GLN A 116 -2.08 11.70 -25.73
C GLN A 116 -3.13 12.77 -26.06
N ASN A 117 -4.21 12.80 -25.30
CA ASN A 117 -5.38 13.66 -25.51
C ASN A 117 -5.61 14.65 -24.37
N LYS A 118 -4.61 14.78 -23.46
CA LYS A 118 -4.62 15.67 -22.29
C LYS A 118 -5.71 15.34 -21.26
N SER A 119 -6.23 14.13 -21.27
CA SER A 119 -7.21 13.70 -20.27
C SER A 119 -6.58 13.35 -18.92
N VAL A 120 -5.27 13.09 -18.89
CA VAL A 120 -4.47 12.94 -17.68
C VAL A 120 -3.26 13.84 -17.82
N MET A 121 -3.12 14.80 -16.93
CA MET A 121 -2.03 15.75 -16.93
C MET A 121 -1.14 15.55 -15.72
N ALA A 122 0.16 15.77 -15.88
CA ALA A 122 1.06 15.96 -14.76
C ALA A 122 1.68 17.35 -14.82
N TRP A 123 2.02 17.88 -13.65
CA TRP A 123 2.76 19.13 -13.50
C TRP A 123 3.54 19.12 -12.22
N TYR A 124 4.56 19.96 -12.14
CA TYR A 124 5.31 20.13 -10.89
C TYR A 124 5.52 21.60 -10.53
N THR A 125 5.71 21.81 -9.23
CA THR A 125 6.10 23.08 -8.62
C THR A 125 7.39 22.88 -7.83
N ASP A 126 8.13 23.98 -7.60
CA ASP A 126 9.30 24.07 -6.70
C ASP A 126 9.09 25.36 -5.91
N LYS A 127 8.21 25.34 -4.91
CA LYS A 127 7.76 26.54 -4.20
C LYS A 127 8.82 27.13 -3.29
N ASP A 128 9.60 26.29 -2.67
CA ASP A 128 10.67 26.68 -1.75
C ASP A 128 12.03 26.82 -2.45
N LYS A 129 12.10 26.48 -3.75
CA LYS A 129 13.28 26.58 -4.60
C LYS A 129 14.48 25.78 -4.08
N ASN A 130 14.20 24.61 -3.50
CA ASN A 130 15.21 23.69 -3.00
C ASN A 130 15.73 22.72 -4.07
N GLY A 131 15.14 22.74 -5.30
CA GLY A 131 15.48 21.84 -6.40
C GLY A 131 14.81 20.48 -6.30
N LEU A 132 13.91 20.28 -5.34
CA LEU A 132 13.03 19.12 -5.25
C LEU A 132 11.60 19.52 -5.64
N TYR A 133 10.86 18.60 -6.21
CA TYR A 133 9.61 18.93 -6.89
C TYR A 133 8.39 18.34 -6.18
N GLU A 134 7.34 19.15 -6.04
CA GLU A 134 6.00 18.65 -5.77
C GLU A 134 5.30 18.35 -7.10
N MET A 135 5.30 17.08 -7.50
CA MET A 135 4.65 16.58 -8.69
C MET A 135 3.18 16.25 -8.42
N THR A 136 2.30 16.62 -9.33
CA THR A 136 0.89 16.20 -9.31
C THR A 136 0.56 15.49 -10.60
N ILE A 137 -0.16 14.35 -10.51
CA ILE A 137 -0.85 13.71 -11.61
C ILE A 137 -2.34 13.96 -11.40
N GLY A 138 -3.01 14.55 -12.38
CA GLY A 138 -4.40 14.94 -12.27
C GLY A 138 -5.26 14.49 -13.45
N GLN A 139 -6.49 14.10 -13.14
CA GLN A 139 -7.54 13.79 -14.10
C GLN A 139 -8.89 14.25 -13.51
N ASP A 140 -9.80 14.75 -14.34
CA ASP A 140 -11.15 15.07 -13.88
C ASP A 140 -11.79 13.86 -13.18
N LYS A 141 -12.27 14.08 -11.96
CA LYS A 141 -12.85 13.06 -11.05
C LYS A 141 -11.88 12.00 -10.52
N GLY A 142 -10.60 12.10 -10.79
CA GLY A 142 -9.58 11.18 -10.29
C GLY A 142 -8.88 10.38 -11.38
N VAL A 143 -7.66 9.96 -11.09
CA VAL A 143 -6.74 9.32 -12.02
C VAL A 143 -7.08 7.84 -12.20
N VAL A 144 -7.33 7.42 -13.41
CA VAL A 144 -7.54 6.00 -13.76
C VAL A 144 -6.19 5.37 -14.09
N ALA A 145 -5.79 4.37 -13.31
CA ALA A 145 -4.55 3.65 -13.49
C ALA A 145 -4.55 2.85 -14.82
N ASN A 146 -3.37 2.69 -15.42
CA ASN A 146 -3.18 1.80 -16.56
C ASN A 146 -3.31 0.33 -16.11
N SER A 147 -3.69 -0.56 -16.99
CA SER A 147 -3.64 -1.99 -16.70
C SER A 147 -2.21 -2.48 -16.38
N ASN A 148 -1.19 -1.83 -16.93
CA ASN A 148 0.20 -1.92 -16.51
C ASN A 148 0.58 -0.64 -15.76
N SER A 149 0.56 -0.70 -14.43
CA SER A 149 0.96 0.37 -13.51
C SER A 149 2.29 0.05 -12.82
N ALA A 150 3.11 -0.80 -13.43
CA ALA A 150 4.46 -1.07 -12.95
C ALA A 150 5.27 0.24 -12.85
N TYR A 151 6.00 0.40 -11.75
CA TYR A 151 6.85 1.56 -11.46
C TYR A 151 6.14 2.93 -11.29
N LEU A 152 4.82 3.00 -11.20
CA LEU A 152 4.05 4.25 -11.17
C LEU A 152 4.57 5.25 -10.11
N CYS A 153 4.77 4.80 -8.88
CA CYS A 153 5.26 5.60 -7.74
C CYS A 153 6.69 5.20 -7.32
N CYS A 154 7.46 4.62 -8.24
CA CYS A 154 8.81 4.16 -7.96
C CYS A 154 9.76 5.34 -7.71
N ASP A 155 10.64 5.22 -6.70
CA ASP A 155 11.73 6.17 -6.38
C ASP A 155 11.26 7.64 -6.26
N VAL A 156 10.05 7.86 -5.75
CA VAL A 156 9.56 9.18 -5.39
C VAL A 156 9.54 9.35 -3.87
N GLY A 157 9.44 10.58 -3.43
CA GLY A 157 9.22 10.91 -2.02
C GLY A 157 7.83 10.51 -1.53
N ARG A 158 7.18 11.36 -0.72
CA ARG A 158 5.85 11.08 -0.21
C ARG A 158 4.80 10.99 -1.33
N VAL A 159 3.86 10.04 -1.22
CA VAL A 159 2.69 9.96 -2.10
C VAL A 159 1.45 10.38 -1.33
N ASP A 160 0.72 11.36 -1.87
CA ASP A 160 -0.54 11.88 -1.34
C ASP A 160 -1.68 11.67 -2.33
N GLY A 161 -2.94 11.72 -1.84
CA GLY A 161 -4.11 11.66 -2.71
C GLY A 161 -4.36 10.27 -3.31
N ILE A 162 -3.89 9.19 -2.70
CA ILE A 162 -4.11 7.81 -3.19
C ILE A 162 -5.61 7.52 -3.36
N GLU A 163 -6.47 8.16 -2.58
CA GLU A 163 -7.92 8.07 -2.73
C GLU A 163 -8.44 8.58 -4.08
N ASN A 164 -7.65 9.34 -4.82
CA ASN A 164 -7.94 9.80 -6.18
C ASN A 164 -7.32 8.90 -7.26
N LEU A 165 -6.64 7.82 -6.89
CA LEU A 165 -6.10 6.83 -7.83
C LEU A 165 -7.05 5.63 -7.90
N TYR A 166 -7.66 5.40 -9.05
CA TYR A 166 -8.52 4.26 -9.31
C TYR A 166 -7.71 3.12 -9.92
N THR A 167 -7.59 2.03 -9.18
CA THR A 167 -6.76 0.88 -9.54
C THR A 167 -7.55 -0.32 -10.08
N THR A 168 -8.86 -0.18 -10.19
CA THR A 168 -9.73 -1.24 -10.75
C THR A 168 -9.31 -1.61 -12.17
N GLY A 169 -9.07 -2.89 -12.42
CA GLY A 169 -8.64 -3.40 -13.73
C GLY A 169 -7.13 -3.38 -13.97
N VAL A 170 -6.33 -2.95 -13.00
CA VAL A 170 -4.87 -3.09 -13.07
C VAL A 170 -4.48 -4.55 -12.97
N LYS A 171 -3.54 -4.97 -13.82
CA LYS A 171 -3.00 -6.34 -13.87
C LYS A 171 -1.57 -6.42 -13.40
N ASP A 172 -0.78 -5.40 -13.63
CA ASP A 172 0.63 -5.35 -13.25
C ASP A 172 0.89 -4.14 -12.36
N MET A 173 1.27 -4.41 -11.09
CA MET A 173 1.71 -3.43 -10.10
C MET A 173 3.16 -3.69 -9.67
N SER A 174 3.93 -4.43 -10.49
CA SER A 174 5.30 -4.73 -10.12
C SER A 174 6.12 -3.46 -9.92
N TYR A 175 6.87 -3.44 -8.84
CA TYR A 175 7.72 -2.30 -8.46
C TYR A 175 6.98 -0.95 -8.31
N MET A 176 5.67 -0.94 -8.11
CA MET A 176 4.87 0.30 -8.09
C MET A 176 5.36 1.31 -7.05
N PHE A 177 5.77 0.84 -5.88
CA PHE A 177 6.33 1.65 -4.79
C PHE A 177 7.78 1.27 -4.47
N PHE A 178 8.50 0.71 -5.43
CA PHE A 178 9.90 0.35 -5.23
C PHE A 178 10.73 1.59 -4.87
N GLN A 179 11.60 1.46 -3.86
CA GLN A 179 12.41 2.57 -3.36
C GLN A 179 11.60 3.83 -3.03
N TYR A 180 10.35 3.68 -2.64
CA TYR A 180 9.56 4.78 -2.11
C TYR A 180 10.27 5.36 -0.89
N ARG A 181 10.59 6.67 -0.96
CA ARG A 181 11.47 7.27 0.05
C ARG A 181 10.73 7.79 1.26
N ALA A 182 9.42 7.95 1.19
CA ALA A 182 8.63 8.64 2.18
C ALA A 182 9.23 10.03 2.52
N ASP A 183 8.75 10.68 3.55
CA ASP A 183 9.41 11.88 4.05
C ASP A 183 10.63 11.44 4.88
N ALA A 184 11.83 11.59 4.31
CA ALA A 184 13.09 11.25 4.98
C ALA A 184 13.33 12.06 6.27
N SER A 185 12.57 13.15 6.48
CA SER A 185 12.60 13.97 7.70
C SER A 185 11.69 13.42 8.81
N SER A 186 10.79 12.47 8.48
CA SER A 186 9.84 11.92 9.43
C SER A 186 10.38 10.66 10.10
N GLU A 187 10.40 10.62 11.43
CA GLU A 187 10.75 9.42 12.20
C GLU A 187 9.77 8.25 11.94
N LYS A 188 8.63 8.51 11.32
CA LYS A 188 7.56 7.52 11.05
C LYS A 188 6.95 7.78 9.68
N ALA A 189 7.58 7.24 8.65
CA ALA A 189 7.00 7.23 7.32
C ALA A 189 5.76 6.32 7.29
N VAL A 190 4.67 6.81 6.66
CA VAL A 190 3.43 6.04 6.47
C VAL A 190 3.09 6.02 4.98
N LEU A 191 2.87 4.84 4.44
CA LEU A 191 2.23 4.64 3.15
C LEU A 191 0.88 3.98 3.42
N ASP A 192 -0.19 4.79 3.39
CA ASP A 192 -1.56 4.31 3.56
C ASP A 192 -2.24 4.21 2.18
N LEU A 193 -2.55 3.00 1.75
CA LEU A 193 -3.24 2.77 0.48
C LEU A 193 -4.75 3.08 0.55
N GLY A 194 -5.29 3.22 1.76
CA GLY A 194 -6.72 3.39 1.96
C GLY A 194 -7.55 2.14 1.65
N ASP A 195 -8.83 2.20 2.02
CA ASP A 195 -9.73 1.02 1.92
C ASP A 195 -10.21 0.72 0.49
N ASN A 196 -9.97 1.62 -0.47
CA ASN A 196 -10.46 1.50 -1.85
C ASN A 196 -9.36 1.15 -2.88
N PHE A 197 -8.13 0.94 -2.45
CA PHE A 197 -7.04 0.54 -3.35
C PHE A 197 -7.28 -0.91 -3.78
N ASP A 198 -7.88 -1.05 -4.98
CA ASP A 198 -8.37 -2.32 -5.50
C ASP A 198 -7.25 -3.10 -6.20
N THR A 199 -7.01 -4.32 -5.76
CA THR A 199 -6.06 -5.25 -6.39
C THR A 199 -6.73 -6.53 -6.89
N ALA A 200 -8.06 -6.54 -7.03
CA ALA A 200 -8.82 -7.73 -7.41
C ALA A 200 -8.38 -8.37 -8.73
N THR A 201 -7.86 -7.58 -9.66
CA THR A 201 -7.46 -8.06 -11.00
C THR A 201 -5.95 -8.16 -11.17
N VAL A 202 -5.18 -7.87 -10.13
CA VAL A 202 -3.72 -7.84 -10.21
C VAL A 202 -3.17 -9.26 -10.30
N GLU A 203 -2.33 -9.46 -11.29
CA GLU A 203 -1.66 -10.74 -11.58
C GLU A 203 -0.17 -10.71 -11.17
N ASN A 204 0.47 -9.54 -11.20
CA ASN A 204 1.87 -9.37 -10.89
C ASN A 204 2.08 -8.25 -9.86
N MET A 205 2.72 -8.61 -8.72
CA MET A 205 3.11 -7.70 -7.64
C MET A 205 4.61 -7.76 -7.33
N ASP A 206 5.44 -8.31 -8.21
CA ASP A 206 6.88 -8.46 -7.95
C ASP A 206 7.52 -7.15 -7.51
N GLY A 207 8.20 -7.17 -6.36
CA GLY A 207 8.89 -6.01 -5.83
C GLY A 207 8.01 -4.79 -5.56
N MET A 208 6.67 -4.92 -5.43
CA MET A 208 5.74 -3.80 -5.32
C MET A 208 6.13 -2.80 -4.23
N PHE A 209 6.58 -3.29 -3.08
CA PHE A 209 7.04 -2.47 -1.95
C PHE A 209 8.51 -2.75 -1.61
N TRP A 210 9.29 -3.26 -2.56
CA TRP A 210 10.68 -3.59 -2.31
C TRP A 210 11.49 -2.33 -2.00
N TYR A 211 12.27 -2.35 -0.91
CA TYR A 211 13.06 -1.21 -0.40
C TYR A 211 12.25 0.10 -0.22
N THR A 212 10.98 -0.01 0.23
CA THR A 212 10.17 1.17 0.57
C THR A 212 10.63 1.88 1.83
N SER A 213 11.42 1.25 2.68
CA SER A 213 12.09 1.94 3.77
C SER A 213 13.51 2.28 3.34
N HIS A 214 13.84 3.56 3.31
CA HIS A 214 15.23 3.99 3.15
C HIS A 214 16.06 3.45 4.33
N MET A 215 17.35 3.15 4.11
CA MET A 215 18.25 2.39 5.01
C MET A 215 18.18 2.70 6.51
N PHE A 216 17.55 3.78 6.94
CA PHE A 216 17.50 4.21 8.34
C PHE A 216 16.12 4.62 8.86
N SER A 217 15.10 4.66 8.03
CA SER A 217 13.75 5.10 8.40
C SER A 217 12.78 3.94 8.39
N ALA A 218 12.04 3.76 9.48
CA ALA A 218 10.96 2.76 9.53
C ALA A 218 9.76 3.24 8.71
N ILE A 219 9.11 2.32 8.00
CA ILE A 219 7.86 2.59 7.33
C ILE A 219 6.70 1.80 7.96
N THR A 220 5.54 2.43 8.03
CA THR A 220 4.26 1.75 8.26
C THR A 220 3.52 1.69 6.92
N LEU A 221 3.40 0.49 6.35
CA LEU A 221 2.58 0.22 5.17
C LEU A 221 1.21 -0.23 5.65
N ARG A 222 0.12 0.45 5.23
CA ARG A 222 -1.24 0.05 5.52
C ARG A 222 -1.93 -0.47 4.25
N LEU A 223 -2.36 -1.74 4.30
CA LEU A 223 -3.17 -2.35 3.26
C LEU A 223 -4.64 -2.23 3.64
N GLY A 224 -5.41 -1.52 2.81
CA GLY A 224 -6.84 -1.35 3.03
C GLY A 224 -7.66 -2.61 2.73
N LYS A 225 -8.99 -2.50 2.87
CA LYS A 225 -9.92 -3.64 2.77
C LYS A 225 -10.07 -4.20 1.36
N ALA A 226 -9.89 -3.36 0.31
CA ALA A 226 -9.96 -3.79 -1.08
C ALA A 226 -8.65 -4.41 -1.59
N PHE A 227 -7.57 -4.34 -0.80
CA PHE A 227 -6.33 -5.02 -1.15
C PHE A 227 -6.50 -6.54 -1.00
N GLN A 228 -6.30 -7.29 -2.06
CA GLN A 228 -6.51 -8.75 -2.11
C GLN A 228 -5.53 -9.41 -3.07
N PHE A 229 -5.43 -10.75 -3.00
CA PHE A 229 -4.41 -11.52 -3.71
C PHE A 229 -5.01 -12.60 -4.62
N ASP A 230 -6.33 -12.62 -4.81
CA ASP A 230 -7.07 -13.73 -5.44
C ASP A 230 -6.57 -14.11 -6.85
N ASN A 231 -6.04 -13.16 -7.60
CA ASN A 231 -5.55 -13.35 -8.95
C ASN A 231 -4.03 -13.22 -9.09
N VAL A 232 -3.31 -13.03 -7.98
CA VAL A 232 -1.85 -12.85 -8.01
C VAL A 232 -1.16 -14.14 -8.41
N LYS A 233 -0.32 -14.05 -9.44
CA LYS A 233 0.48 -15.15 -10.00
C LYS A 233 1.95 -15.03 -9.63
N SER A 234 2.42 -13.79 -9.37
CA SER A 234 3.79 -13.49 -8.97
C SER A 234 3.82 -12.37 -7.95
N SER A 235 4.59 -12.55 -6.88
CA SER A 235 4.72 -11.59 -5.76
C SER A 235 6.11 -11.64 -5.13
N VAL A 236 7.13 -11.99 -5.93
CA VAL A 236 8.52 -12.12 -5.46
C VAL A 236 9.01 -10.78 -4.91
N LEU A 237 9.49 -10.75 -3.65
CA LEU A 237 9.95 -9.55 -2.95
C LEU A 237 8.88 -8.45 -2.79
N ALA A 238 7.60 -8.77 -2.99
CA ALA A 238 6.53 -7.77 -2.98
C ALA A 238 6.45 -6.97 -1.66
N PHE A 239 6.79 -7.60 -0.54
CA PHE A 239 6.74 -7.01 0.80
C PHE A 239 8.09 -6.96 1.51
N GLN A 240 9.18 -7.04 0.78
CA GLN A 240 10.55 -6.87 1.30
C GLN A 240 10.84 -5.38 1.53
N LEU A 241 10.31 -4.80 2.61
CA LEU A 241 10.30 -3.35 2.84
C LEU A 241 11.69 -2.72 3.06
N GLY A 242 12.73 -3.51 3.36
CA GLY A 242 14.07 -3.06 3.70
C GLY A 242 14.47 -3.43 5.12
N GLU A 243 15.67 -3.04 5.54
CA GLU A 243 16.35 -3.60 6.72
C GLU A 243 15.90 -3.03 8.08
N SER A 244 14.96 -2.08 8.13
CA SER A 244 14.56 -1.50 9.40
C SER A 244 13.74 -2.48 10.27
N SER A 245 14.22 -2.77 11.46
CA SER A 245 13.52 -3.63 12.44
C SER A 245 12.22 -3.00 12.99
N ASN A 246 11.91 -1.75 12.62
CA ASN A 246 10.71 -1.05 13.04
C ASN A 246 9.66 -0.92 11.94
N ASN A 247 9.90 -1.54 10.77
CA ASN A 247 8.90 -1.62 9.71
C ASN A 247 7.62 -2.30 10.20
N LYS A 248 6.46 -1.86 9.70
CA LYS A 248 5.16 -2.46 10.01
C LYS A 248 4.31 -2.59 8.77
N ILE A 249 3.58 -3.70 8.67
CA ILE A 249 2.52 -3.87 7.67
C ILE A 249 1.22 -4.05 8.44
N LEU A 250 0.31 -3.10 8.26
CA LEU A 250 -1.03 -3.15 8.82
C LEU A 250 -1.96 -3.74 7.78
N VAL A 251 -2.60 -4.85 8.12
CA VAL A 251 -3.52 -5.57 7.25
C VAL A 251 -4.91 -5.57 7.87
N SER A 252 -5.94 -5.42 7.05
CA SER A 252 -7.34 -5.38 7.49
C SER A 252 -7.99 -6.76 7.56
N LYS A 253 -7.29 -7.82 7.13
CA LYS A 253 -7.81 -9.20 7.11
C LYS A 253 -6.69 -10.20 7.37
N LEU A 254 -7.05 -11.31 8.04
CA LEU A 254 -6.10 -12.39 8.31
C LEU A 254 -5.60 -13.05 7.02
N GLU A 255 -6.43 -13.12 5.98
CA GLU A 255 -6.07 -13.67 4.67
C GLU A 255 -4.90 -12.90 4.03
N GLN A 256 -4.86 -11.58 4.18
CA GLN A 256 -3.75 -10.76 3.71
C GLN A 256 -2.44 -11.14 4.41
N LYS A 257 -2.47 -11.29 5.73
CA LYS A 257 -1.31 -11.77 6.50
C LYS A 257 -0.87 -13.14 6.05
N ASN A 258 -1.82 -14.09 5.95
CA ASN A 258 -1.53 -15.46 5.57
C ASN A 258 -0.85 -15.55 4.19
N PHE A 259 -1.31 -14.74 3.22
CA PHE A 259 -0.68 -14.68 1.89
C PHE A 259 0.77 -14.19 1.99
N ILE A 260 1.00 -13.08 2.71
CA ILE A 260 2.32 -12.43 2.76
C ILE A 260 3.37 -13.34 3.42
N ILE A 261 2.99 -14.11 4.47
CA ILE A 261 3.92 -14.97 5.19
C ILE A 261 4.10 -16.36 4.57
N ALA A 262 3.28 -16.73 3.59
CA ALA A 262 3.34 -18.04 2.97
C ALA A 262 4.63 -18.18 2.11
N PRO A 263 5.48 -19.19 2.37
CA PRO A 263 6.78 -19.30 1.67
C PRO A 263 6.67 -19.46 0.16
N GLU A 264 5.60 -20.09 -0.32
CA GLU A 264 5.33 -20.32 -1.74
C GLU A 264 5.14 -19.02 -2.54
N HIS A 265 4.78 -17.92 -1.88
CA HIS A 265 4.59 -16.63 -2.54
C HIS A 265 5.87 -15.79 -2.64
N ASN A 266 6.94 -16.17 -1.91
CA ASN A 266 8.23 -15.48 -1.90
C ASN A 266 8.11 -13.95 -1.69
N CYS A 267 7.07 -13.50 -0.97
CA CYS A 267 6.82 -12.08 -0.71
C CYS A 267 7.95 -11.43 0.07
N VAL A 268 8.64 -12.22 0.91
CA VAL A 268 9.81 -11.83 1.68
C VAL A 268 10.80 -12.98 1.63
N VAL A 269 12.08 -12.65 1.42
CA VAL A 269 13.17 -13.65 1.32
C VAL A 269 14.15 -13.39 2.46
N ASP A 270 14.58 -14.49 3.11
CA ASP A 270 15.63 -14.53 4.13
C ASP A 270 15.41 -13.70 5.43
N GLU A 271 14.16 -13.35 5.76
CA GLU A 271 13.85 -12.67 7.03
C GLU A 271 13.16 -13.59 8.03
N ALA A 272 13.95 -14.28 8.86
CA ALA A 272 13.41 -15.06 9.97
C ALA A 272 12.59 -14.19 10.94
N GLY A 273 11.34 -14.58 11.18
CA GLY A 273 10.45 -13.86 12.12
C GLY A 273 9.81 -12.60 11.53
N PHE A 274 9.73 -12.49 10.20
CA PHE A 274 9.07 -11.38 9.52
C PHE A 274 7.59 -11.23 9.90
N GLU A 275 6.90 -12.33 10.20
CA GLU A 275 5.48 -12.35 10.59
C GLU A 275 5.15 -11.42 11.78
N LYS A 276 6.15 -11.10 12.64
CA LYS A 276 5.98 -10.16 13.76
C LYS A 276 5.71 -8.72 13.34
N TYR A 277 6.12 -8.35 12.13
CA TYR A 277 5.92 -7.01 11.58
C TYR A 277 4.53 -6.82 10.96
N ILE A 278 3.76 -7.93 10.77
CA ILE A 278 2.43 -7.89 10.15
C ILE A 278 1.38 -7.91 11.25
N ILE A 279 0.63 -6.82 11.35
CA ILE A 279 -0.38 -6.55 12.37
C ILE A 279 -1.75 -6.53 11.69
N VAL A 280 -2.68 -7.37 12.18
CA VAL A 280 -4.09 -7.36 11.74
C VAL A 280 -4.82 -6.31 12.56
N GLU A 281 -5.46 -5.34 11.89
CA GLU A 281 -6.26 -4.27 12.50
C GLU A 281 -7.74 -4.63 12.62
#